data_af5461541b854f74afe6abb85896eed9
#
_entry.id   af5461541b854f74afe6abb85896eed9
#
_cell.length_a   1.000
_cell.length_b   1.000
_cell.length_c   1.000
_cell.angle_alpha   90.00
_cell.angle_beta   90.00
_cell.angle_gamma   90.00
#
_symmetry.space_group_name_H-M   'P 1'
#
loop_
_entity.id
_entity.type
_entity.pdbx_description
1 polymer ?
#
loop_
_entity_poly.entity_id
_entity_poly.type
_entity_poly.pdbx_seq_one_letter_code
_entity_poly.pdbx_strand_id
1 'polypeptide(L)'
;YKRQVSEKVRALSAAIAGAKDENEIFDLVTAHYRDCGVGMFGLNRAFRIQEDENGSFTLNAINNIDSVLLSDLIGYEPQKKELRQNTEAFVSGRAANNVLLYGDAGTGKSTSVKAILNEYADRGLRMIEIYKHQFGLLSQVIAKIKNRNYRFMIFIDDLSFEEHEVEYKFLKAVIEGGVETRPANVLIVATSNRRHLVQETWKDRDDMEHNGDIHRSDTMEEKLSLAARFGCAICYVSPNRQQYHDIVKGIAARLPDGLSLT
;
A
#
# COMPACT_ATOMS: atom_id res chain seq x y z
N TYR A 1 17.85 23.70 0.42
CA TYR A 1 16.61 22.90 0.36
C TYR A 1 15.51 23.67 1.12
N LYS A 2 14.64 24.40 0.42
CA LYS A 2 13.41 24.93 1.03
C LYS A 2 12.51 23.74 1.30
N ARG A 3 12.39 23.32 2.56
CA ARG A 3 11.33 22.39 3.00
C ARG A 3 9.99 22.97 2.59
N GLN A 4 9.28 22.28 1.73
CA GLN A 4 7.91 22.64 1.38
C GLN A 4 7.05 22.41 2.64
N VAL A 5 6.74 23.48 3.33
CA VAL A 5 5.88 23.44 4.53
C VAL A 5 4.50 23.03 4.07
N SER A 6 3.91 21.98 4.69
CA SER A 6 2.60 21.47 4.30
C SER A 6 1.55 22.59 4.40
N GLU A 7 0.53 22.55 3.56
CA GLU A 7 -0.58 23.54 3.60
C GLU A 7 -1.26 23.58 4.96
N LYS A 8 -1.38 22.44 5.64
CA LYS A 8 -1.94 22.34 7.00
C LYS A 8 -1.12 23.13 8.02
N VAL A 9 0.22 23.07 7.94
CA VAL A 9 1.09 23.85 8.84
C VAL A 9 1.03 25.34 8.51
N ARG A 10 0.92 25.72 7.24
CA ARG A 10 0.72 27.12 6.85
C ARG A 10 -0.61 27.67 7.35
N ALA A 11 -1.68 26.88 7.21
CA ALA A 11 -3.00 27.25 7.70
C ALA A 11 -3.00 27.43 9.21
N LEU A 12 -2.38 26.52 9.97
CA LEU A 12 -2.21 26.65 11.42
C LEU A 12 -1.40 27.91 11.78
N SER A 13 -0.27 28.15 11.10
CA SER A 13 0.56 29.33 11.33
C SER A 13 -0.21 30.64 11.10
N ALA A 14 -1.00 30.69 10.02
CA ALA A 14 -1.85 31.85 9.72
C ALA A 14 -2.97 32.04 10.78
N ALA A 15 -3.60 30.93 11.21
CA ALA A 15 -4.63 30.96 12.25
C ALA A 15 -4.06 31.44 13.61
N ILE A 16 -2.89 30.94 14.03
CA ILE A 16 -2.20 31.37 15.24
C ILE A 16 -1.83 32.87 15.17
N ALA A 17 -1.36 33.34 14.01
CA ALA A 17 -1.01 34.75 13.82
C ALA A 17 -2.23 35.69 13.91
N GLY A 18 -3.44 35.17 13.63
CA GLY A 18 -4.70 35.92 13.75
C GLY A 18 -5.44 35.70 15.06
N ALA A 19 -4.95 34.86 15.96
CA ALA A 19 -5.60 34.55 17.22
C ALA A 19 -5.64 35.77 18.17
N LYS A 20 -6.74 35.94 18.90
CA LYS A 20 -7.00 37.08 19.75
C LYS A 20 -6.39 36.94 21.14
N ASP A 21 -6.30 35.71 21.63
CA ASP A 21 -5.81 35.40 22.96
C ASP A 21 -5.15 34.00 23.01
N GLU A 22 -4.59 33.68 24.17
CA GLU A 22 -3.91 32.41 24.46
C GLU A 22 -4.83 31.18 24.43
N ASN A 23 -6.12 31.37 24.77
CA ASN A 23 -7.09 30.28 24.75
C ASN A 23 -7.40 29.89 23.31
N GLU A 24 -7.58 30.86 22.41
CA GLU A 24 -7.79 30.60 20.97
C GLU A 24 -6.57 29.93 20.37
N ILE A 25 -5.33 30.29 20.74
CA ILE A 25 -4.11 29.59 20.32
C ILE A 25 -4.11 28.15 20.83
N PHE A 26 -4.46 27.93 22.09
CA PHE A 26 -4.52 26.58 22.67
C PHE A 26 -5.54 25.71 21.94
N ASP A 27 -6.72 26.22 21.64
CA ASP A 27 -7.76 25.49 20.92
C ASP A 27 -7.33 25.16 19.49
N LEU A 28 -6.73 26.10 18.76
CA LEU A 28 -6.19 25.89 17.41
C LEU A 28 -5.10 24.81 17.38
N VAL A 29 -4.15 24.88 18.30
CA VAL A 29 -3.05 23.92 18.40
C VAL A 29 -3.58 22.53 18.81
N THR A 30 -4.49 22.49 19.79
CA THR A 30 -5.09 21.24 20.26
C THR A 30 -5.91 20.57 19.15
N ALA A 31 -6.73 21.34 18.44
CA ALA A 31 -7.48 20.85 17.29
C ALA A 31 -6.53 20.30 16.19
N HIS A 32 -5.48 21.04 15.87
CA HIS A 32 -4.49 20.60 14.88
C HIS A 32 -3.84 19.27 15.28
N TYR A 33 -3.41 19.12 16.54
CA TYR A 33 -2.81 17.86 16.99
C TYR A 33 -3.80 16.71 17.06
N ARG A 34 -5.06 16.98 17.39
CA ARG A 34 -6.13 15.98 17.37
C ARG A 34 -6.39 15.47 15.94
N ASP A 35 -6.46 16.39 14.96
CA ASP A 35 -6.88 16.09 13.60
C ASP A 35 -5.72 15.62 12.71
N CYS A 36 -4.53 16.19 12.91
CA CYS A 36 -3.34 15.89 12.10
C CYS A 36 -2.34 14.97 12.81
N GLY A 37 -2.44 14.82 14.15
CA GLY A 37 -1.46 14.11 14.97
C GLY A 37 -0.14 14.85 15.12
N VAL A 38 0.88 14.17 15.69
CA VAL A 38 2.16 14.77 16.08
C VAL A 38 3.31 14.22 15.26
N GLY A 39 4.27 15.07 14.95
CA GLY A 39 5.54 14.67 14.36
C GLY A 39 5.46 14.32 12.88
N MET A 40 6.37 13.44 12.43
CA MET A 40 6.54 13.13 11.00
C MET A 40 5.30 12.53 10.34
N PHE A 41 4.49 11.76 11.08
CA PHE A 41 3.26 11.15 10.56
C PHE A 41 2.11 12.16 10.39
N GLY A 42 2.11 13.26 11.12
CA GLY A 42 1.16 14.36 10.93
C GLY A 42 1.46 15.16 9.66
N LEU A 43 2.73 15.32 9.32
CA LEU A 43 3.19 16.15 8.23
C LEU A 43 3.28 15.41 6.88
N ASN A 44 3.42 14.09 6.92
CA ASN A 44 3.67 13.28 5.73
C ASN A 44 2.72 12.08 5.67
N ARG A 45 2.33 11.68 4.47
CA ARG A 45 1.41 10.58 4.22
C ARG A 45 2.07 9.28 3.77
N ALA A 46 3.31 9.33 3.27
CA ALA A 46 4.05 8.14 2.90
C ALA A 46 5.50 8.20 3.33
N PHE A 47 6.05 7.02 3.59
CA PHE A 47 7.39 6.82 4.13
C PHE A 47 8.06 5.65 3.44
N ARG A 48 9.39 5.69 3.43
CA ARG A 48 10.26 4.60 2.99
C ARG A 48 11.22 4.25 4.09
N ILE A 49 11.57 2.98 4.20
CA ILE A 49 12.58 2.52 5.13
C ILE A 49 13.96 2.85 4.56
N GLN A 50 14.81 3.41 5.39
CA GLN A 50 16.23 3.51 5.14
C GLN A 50 16.97 2.79 6.26
N GLU A 51 17.70 1.75 5.91
CA GLU A 51 18.55 0.99 6.81
C GLU A 51 19.91 1.69 6.95
N ASP A 52 20.46 1.70 8.13
CA ASP A 52 21.81 2.17 8.43
C ASP A 52 22.80 1.01 8.48
N GLU A 53 24.11 1.33 8.52
CA GLU A 53 25.21 0.37 8.56
C GLU A 53 25.18 -0.54 9.80
N ASN A 54 24.43 -0.19 10.84
CA ASN A 54 24.30 -0.91 12.09
C ASN A 54 23.06 -1.83 12.15
N GLY A 55 22.32 -1.96 11.04
CA GLY A 55 21.07 -2.74 10.97
C GLY A 55 19.89 -2.07 11.68
N SER A 56 20.02 -0.80 12.09
CA SER A 56 18.89 0.02 12.52
C SER A 56 18.21 0.66 11.31
N PHE A 57 16.95 1.04 11.46
CA PHE A 57 16.25 1.69 10.37
C PHE A 57 15.61 3.03 10.78
N THR A 58 15.48 3.90 9.81
CA THR A 58 14.72 5.15 9.91
C THR A 58 13.58 5.15 8.89
N LEU A 59 12.51 5.88 9.22
CA LEU A 59 11.41 6.15 8.29
C LEU A 59 11.62 7.52 7.67
N ASN A 60 11.86 7.55 6.37
CA ASN A 60 12.05 8.78 5.62
C ASN A 60 10.79 9.13 4.85
N ALA A 61 10.34 10.39 4.98
CA ALA A 61 9.16 10.86 4.27
C ALA A 61 9.37 10.88 2.75
N ILE A 62 8.37 10.40 2.01
CA ILE A 62 8.30 10.51 0.56
C ILE A 62 7.56 11.80 0.24
N ASN A 63 8.28 12.79 -0.32
CA ASN A 63 7.71 14.11 -0.59
C ASN A 63 7.00 14.21 -1.94
N ASN A 64 7.40 13.41 -2.94
CA ASN A 64 6.84 13.42 -4.28
C ASN A 64 5.95 12.18 -4.46
N ILE A 65 4.78 12.18 -3.83
CA ILE A 65 3.78 11.16 -4.04
C ILE A 65 2.93 11.58 -5.24
N ASP A 66 2.69 10.64 -6.13
CA ASP A 66 1.78 10.82 -7.25
C ASP A 66 0.38 11.25 -6.75
N SER A 67 -0.18 12.32 -7.29
CA SER A 67 -1.46 12.89 -6.86
C SER A 67 -2.68 12.20 -7.49
N VAL A 68 -2.49 11.02 -8.07
CA VAL A 68 -3.54 10.22 -8.71
C VAL A 68 -4.68 9.91 -7.76
N LEU A 69 -5.92 9.96 -8.26
CA LEU A 69 -7.14 9.54 -7.58
C LEU A 69 -7.71 8.28 -8.24
N LEU A 70 -8.54 7.53 -7.52
CA LEU A 70 -9.23 6.36 -8.12
C LEU A 70 -10.14 6.75 -9.29
N SER A 71 -10.66 7.97 -9.31
CA SER A 71 -11.41 8.53 -10.43
C SER A 71 -10.57 8.74 -11.70
N ASP A 72 -9.25 8.82 -11.56
CA ASP A 72 -8.33 9.01 -12.69
C ASP A 72 -8.06 7.69 -13.43
N LEU A 73 -8.24 6.58 -12.76
CA LEU A 73 -8.19 5.25 -13.34
C LEU A 73 -9.51 4.95 -14.06
N ILE A 74 -9.46 4.82 -15.37
CA ILE A 74 -10.63 4.51 -16.20
C ILE A 74 -10.82 2.99 -16.24
N GLY A 75 -12.05 2.52 -15.98
CA GLY A 75 -12.35 1.10 -15.86
C GLY A 75 -12.03 0.54 -14.48
N TYR A 76 -12.04 -0.79 -14.36
CA TYR A 76 -11.77 -1.55 -13.13
C TYR A 76 -12.70 -1.18 -11.95
N GLU A 77 -13.95 -0.83 -12.21
CA GLU A 77 -14.90 -0.39 -11.18
C GLU A 77 -15.13 -1.43 -10.07
N PRO A 78 -15.27 -2.74 -10.36
CA PRO A 78 -15.37 -3.77 -9.32
C PRO A 78 -14.13 -3.80 -8.42
N GLN A 79 -12.93 -3.76 -9.01
CA GLN A 79 -11.66 -3.79 -8.30
C GLN A 79 -11.49 -2.55 -7.40
N LYS A 80 -11.77 -1.37 -7.94
CA LYS A 80 -11.74 -0.11 -7.19
C LYS A 80 -12.74 -0.12 -6.03
N LYS A 81 -13.95 -0.65 -6.25
CA LYS A 81 -14.96 -0.78 -5.21
C LYS A 81 -14.52 -1.70 -4.08
N GLU A 82 -13.99 -2.86 -4.40
CA GLU A 82 -13.51 -3.83 -3.41
C GLU A 82 -12.34 -3.28 -2.59
N LEU A 83 -11.34 -2.68 -3.25
CA LEU A 83 -10.21 -2.03 -2.60
C LEU A 83 -10.68 -0.89 -1.67
N ARG A 84 -11.60 -0.04 -2.15
CA ARG A 84 -12.16 1.05 -1.35
C ARG A 84 -12.95 0.52 -0.14
N GLN A 85 -13.79 -0.49 -0.30
CA GLN A 85 -14.59 -1.06 0.80
C GLN A 85 -13.71 -1.64 1.91
N ASN A 86 -12.64 -2.38 1.55
CA ASN A 86 -11.71 -2.94 2.52
C ASN A 86 -10.90 -1.83 3.24
N THR A 87 -10.47 -0.81 2.50
CA THR A 87 -9.74 0.33 3.07
C THR A 87 -10.64 1.18 3.97
N GLU A 88 -11.89 1.40 3.58
CA GLU A 88 -12.89 2.10 4.39
C GLU A 88 -13.14 1.38 5.73
N ALA A 89 -13.25 0.06 5.70
CA ALA A 89 -13.39 -0.74 6.92
C ALA A 89 -12.16 -0.55 7.83
N PHE A 90 -10.95 -0.63 7.25
CA PHE A 90 -9.70 -0.46 7.98
C PHE A 90 -9.56 0.92 8.63
N VAL A 91 -9.79 1.99 7.87
CA VAL A 91 -9.65 3.38 8.36
C VAL A 91 -10.69 3.66 9.43
N SER A 92 -11.90 3.12 9.29
CA SER A 92 -12.98 3.24 10.29
C SER A 92 -12.80 2.35 11.54
N GLY A 93 -11.68 1.62 11.65
CA GLY A 93 -11.40 0.77 12.81
C GLY A 93 -12.16 -0.56 12.83
N ARG A 94 -12.82 -0.93 11.74
CA ARG A 94 -13.47 -2.22 11.56
C ARG A 94 -12.47 -3.28 11.06
N ALA A 95 -12.84 -4.54 11.16
CA ALA A 95 -12.03 -5.63 10.62
C ALA A 95 -11.82 -5.47 9.11
N ALA A 96 -10.58 -5.60 8.68
CA ALA A 96 -10.17 -5.52 7.29
C ALA A 96 -9.09 -6.57 7.00
N ASN A 97 -9.08 -7.05 5.77
CA ASN A 97 -8.15 -8.06 5.30
C ASN A 97 -6.89 -7.43 4.68
N ASN A 98 -5.76 -8.12 4.78
CA ASN A 98 -4.61 -7.82 3.93
C ASN A 98 -5.02 -7.96 2.46
N VAL A 99 -4.44 -7.14 1.60
CA VAL A 99 -4.86 -7.02 0.19
C VAL A 99 -3.74 -7.44 -0.74
N LEU A 100 -4.05 -8.32 -1.67
CA LEU A 100 -3.19 -8.65 -2.81
C LEU A 100 -3.86 -8.21 -4.10
N LEU A 101 -3.28 -7.23 -4.81
CA LEU A 101 -3.68 -6.89 -6.17
C LEU A 101 -2.77 -7.66 -7.12
N TYR A 102 -3.34 -8.57 -7.88
CA TYR A 102 -2.56 -9.42 -8.80
C TYR A 102 -3.11 -9.36 -10.23
N GLY A 103 -2.30 -9.77 -11.20
CA GLY A 103 -2.70 -9.86 -12.61
C GLY A 103 -1.73 -9.14 -13.55
N ASP A 104 -2.18 -8.82 -14.75
CA ASP A 104 -1.34 -8.38 -15.85
C ASP A 104 -0.58 -7.08 -15.55
N ALA A 105 0.64 -6.96 -16.10
CA ALA A 105 1.43 -5.75 -15.99
C ALA A 105 0.72 -4.54 -16.65
N GLY A 106 0.95 -3.35 -16.11
CA GLY A 106 0.39 -2.12 -16.70
C GLY A 106 -1.10 -1.88 -16.48
N THR A 107 -1.79 -2.71 -15.68
CA THR A 107 -3.24 -2.59 -15.43
C THR A 107 -3.64 -1.62 -14.31
N GLY A 108 -2.67 -0.89 -13.72
CA GLY A 108 -2.94 0.13 -12.72
C GLY A 108 -2.99 -0.37 -11.26
N LYS A 109 -2.47 -1.55 -10.95
CA LYS A 109 -2.44 -2.11 -9.57
C LYS A 109 -1.78 -1.16 -8.57
N SER A 110 -0.51 -0.82 -8.78
CA SER A 110 0.26 0.08 -7.90
C SER A 110 -0.33 1.50 -7.88
N THR A 111 -0.85 1.96 -9.02
CA THR A 111 -1.55 3.24 -9.13
C THR A 111 -2.81 3.25 -8.27
N SER A 112 -3.58 2.16 -8.23
CA SER A 112 -4.77 2.03 -7.38
C SER A 112 -4.43 2.13 -5.89
N VAL A 113 -3.30 1.55 -5.46
CA VAL A 113 -2.85 1.63 -4.07
C VAL A 113 -2.42 3.06 -3.71
N LYS A 114 -1.71 3.77 -4.61
CA LYS A 114 -1.35 5.19 -4.42
C LYS A 114 -2.58 6.08 -4.37
N ALA A 115 -3.57 5.80 -5.22
CA ALA A 115 -4.83 6.54 -5.25
C ALA A 115 -5.63 6.38 -3.95
N ILE A 116 -5.69 5.17 -3.40
CA ILE A 116 -6.31 4.91 -2.10
C ILE A 116 -5.61 5.68 -0.97
N LEU A 117 -4.28 5.73 -0.97
CA LEU A 117 -3.56 6.54 0.01
C LEU A 117 -3.99 8.01 -0.08
N ASN A 118 -4.06 8.57 -1.29
CA ASN A 118 -4.46 9.96 -1.50
C ASN A 118 -5.89 10.24 -1.01
N GLU A 119 -6.81 9.29 -1.25
CA GLU A 119 -8.23 9.40 -0.85
C GLU A 119 -8.41 9.36 0.69
N TYR A 120 -7.58 8.60 1.41
CA TYR A 120 -7.77 8.35 2.84
C TYR A 120 -6.70 9.00 3.75
N ALA A 121 -5.71 9.69 3.20
CA ALA A 121 -4.64 10.31 3.99
C ALA A 121 -5.16 11.32 5.03
N ASP A 122 -6.20 12.10 4.69
CA ASP A 122 -6.83 13.05 5.59
C ASP A 122 -7.65 12.39 6.71
N ARG A 123 -7.99 11.12 6.54
CA ARG A 123 -8.64 10.27 7.55
C ARG A 123 -7.64 9.45 8.37
N GLY A 124 -6.36 9.81 8.32
CA GLY A 124 -5.31 9.20 9.13
C GLY A 124 -4.61 7.99 8.50
N LEU A 125 -4.86 7.67 7.22
CA LEU A 125 -4.11 6.62 6.53
C LEU A 125 -2.68 7.09 6.24
N ARG A 126 -1.71 6.23 6.52
CA ARG A 126 -0.29 6.45 6.22
C ARG A 126 0.26 5.22 5.51
N MET A 127 1.16 5.42 4.58
CA MET A 127 1.82 4.34 3.84
C MET A 127 3.27 4.21 4.25
N ILE A 128 3.74 2.98 4.39
CA ILE A 128 5.16 2.64 4.52
C ILE A 128 5.48 1.70 3.38
N GLU A 129 6.29 2.16 2.43
CA GLU A 129 6.79 1.34 1.33
C GLU A 129 7.96 0.49 1.82
N ILE A 130 7.89 -0.82 1.57
CA ILE A 130 8.90 -1.80 1.95
C ILE A 130 9.29 -2.60 0.71
N TYR A 131 10.59 -2.74 0.49
CA TYR A 131 11.14 -3.59 -0.55
C TYR A 131 11.40 -5.00 -0.04
N LYS A 132 11.43 -5.99 -0.93
CA LYS A 132 11.60 -7.41 -0.59
C LYS A 132 12.82 -7.68 0.30
N HIS A 133 13.98 -7.08 -0.01
CA HIS A 133 15.20 -7.23 0.80
C HIS A 133 15.10 -6.66 2.23
N GLN A 134 14.06 -5.90 2.54
CA GLN A 134 13.80 -5.29 3.85
C GLN A 134 12.80 -6.08 4.69
N PHE A 135 12.33 -7.25 4.23
CA PHE A 135 11.31 -8.01 4.97
C PHE A 135 11.76 -8.45 6.36
N GLY A 136 13.06 -8.64 6.58
CA GLY A 136 13.61 -8.89 7.92
C GLY A 136 13.30 -7.79 8.93
N LEU A 137 13.03 -6.55 8.48
CA LEU A 137 12.71 -5.40 9.32
C LEU A 137 11.21 -5.26 9.61
N LEU A 138 10.32 -6.05 8.97
CA LEU A 138 8.86 -5.92 9.09
C LEU A 138 8.38 -5.90 10.54
N SER A 139 8.84 -6.83 11.36
CA SER A 139 8.46 -6.91 12.77
C SER A 139 8.89 -5.67 13.57
N GLN A 140 10.08 -5.13 13.29
CA GLN A 140 10.57 -3.91 13.93
C GLN A 140 9.77 -2.67 13.48
N VAL A 141 9.44 -2.58 12.20
CA VAL A 141 8.59 -1.51 11.65
C VAL A 141 7.23 -1.53 12.32
N ILE A 142 6.59 -2.71 12.40
CA ILE A 142 5.31 -2.88 13.06
C ILE A 142 5.39 -2.48 14.54
N ALA A 143 6.42 -2.89 15.25
CA ALA A 143 6.62 -2.52 16.65
C ALA A 143 6.72 -0.98 16.86
N LYS A 144 7.32 -0.27 15.90
CA LYS A 144 7.46 1.20 15.93
C LYS A 144 6.15 1.95 15.69
N ILE A 145 5.19 1.35 14.95
CA ILE A 145 3.95 2.01 14.53
C ILE A 145 2.69 1.50 15.25
N LYS A 146 2.73 0.31 15.89
CA LYS A 146 1.54 -0.34 16.47
C LYS A 146 0.82 0.49 17.53
N ASN A 147 1.51 1.38 18.23
CA ASN A 147 0.94 2.23 19.28
C ASN A 147 0.67 3.67 18.82
N ARG A 148 0.65 3.93 17.50
CA ARG A 148 0.36 5.26 16.94
C ARG A 148 -1.11 5.39 16.60
N ASN A 149 -1.65 6.60 16.70
CA ASN A 149 -3.06 6.90 16.40
C ASN A 149 -3.39 6.98 14.91
N TYR A 150 -2.51 6.47 14.04
CA TYR A 150 -2.70 6.40 12.59
C TYR A 150 -3.02 4.99 12.16
N ARG A 151 -3.62 4.87 10.98
CA ARG A 151 -3.78 3.62 10.24
C ARG A 151 -2.63 3.48 9.26
N PHE A 152 -1.86 2.41 9.35
CA PHE A 152 -0.68 2.19 8.53
C PHE A 152 -0.93 1.11 7.49
N MET A 153 -0.72 1.47 6.23
CA MET A 153 -0.64 0.54 5.11
C MET A 153 0.83 0.25 4.84
N ILE A 154 1.25 -0.99 5.04
CA ILE A 154 2.56 -1.47 4.60
C ILE A 154 2.40 -1.89 3.15
N PHE A 155 3.05 -1.16 2.24
CA PHE A 155 2.93 -1.37 0.81
C PHE A 155 4.15 -2.11 0.26
N ILE A 156 3.89 -3.20 -0.45
CA ILE A 156 4.88 -4.04 -1.10
C ILE A 156 4.55 -4.06 -2.60
N ASP A 157 5.35 -3.34 -3.39
CA ASP A 157 5.14 -3.29 -4.84
C ASP A 157 5.89 -4.42 -5.54
N ASP A 158 5.26 -4.99 -6.58
CA ASP A 158 5.78 -6.07 -7.42
C ASP A 158 6.28 -7.30 -6.64
N LEU A 159 5.45 -7.77 -5.70
CA LEU A 159 5.76 -8.93 -4.87
C LEU A 159 5.82 -10.19 -5.72
N SER A 160 7.00 -10.81 -5.75
CA SER A 160 7.24 -12.12 -6.37
C SER A 160 8.40 -12.81 -5.67
N PHE A 161 8.35 -14.14 -5.62
CA PHE A 161 9.41 -14.94 -5.04
C PHE A 161 9.96 -15.93 -6.07
N GLU A 162 11.26 -16.14 -6.03
CA GLU A 162 11.91 -17.23 -6.76
C GLU A 162 11.97 -18.49 -5.89
N GLU A 163 12.25 -19.63 -6.49
CA GLU A 163 12.19 -20.93 -5.83
C GLU A 163 13.04 -21.01 -4.56
N HIS A 164 14.22 -20.41 -4.57
CA HIS A 164 15.21 -20.50 -3.48
C HIS A 164 15.18 -19.33 -2.49
N GLU A 165 14.30 -18.35 -2.69
CA GLU A 165 14.23 -17.19 -1.79
C GLU A 165 13.57 -17.55 -0.47
N VAL A 166 14.14 -17.06 0.63
CA VAL A 166 13.68 -17.31 2.00
C VAL A 166 12.90 -16.14 2.60
N GLU A 167 12.91 -14.98 1.92
CA GLU A 167 12.30 -13.73 2.37
C GLU A 167 10.78 -13.88 2.56
N TYR A 168 10.14 -14.79 1.84
CA TYR A 168 8.71 -15.08 2.02
C TYR A 168 8.36 -15.53 3.45
N LYS A 169 9.31 -16.15 4.18
CA LYS A 169 9.10 -16.61 5.57
C LYS A 169 8.86 -15.45 6.52
N PHE A 170 9.56 -14.33 6.33
CA PHE A 170 9.34 -13.13 7.14
C PHE A 170 7.95 -12.54 6.89
N LEU A 171 7.55 -12.44 5.63
CA LEU A 171 6.23 -11.94 5.26
C LEU A 171 5.12 -12.88 5.76
N LYS A 172 5.31 -14.19 5.61
CA LYS A 172 4.40 -15.23 6.11
C LYS A 172 4.18 -15.07 7.62
N ALA A 173 5.27 -14.98 8.40
CA ALA A 173 5.20 -14.82 9.86
C ALA A 173 4.40 -13.58 10.28
N VAL A 174 4.51 -12.48 9.53
CA VAL A 174 3.78 -11.24 9.83
C VAL A 174 2.31 -11.32 9.40
N ILE A 175 2.01 -11.95 8.26
CA ILE A 175 0.63 -12.09 7.77
C ILE A 175 -0.17 -13.06 8.63
N GLU A 176 0.43 -14.18 9.02
CA GLU A 176 -0.21 -15.20 9.87
C GLU A 176 -0.40 -14.71 11.32
N GLY A 177 0.49 -13.83 11.76
CA GLY A 177 0.58 -13.46 13.16
C GLY A 177 0.99 -14.68 13.99
N GLY A 178 2.19 -14.69 14.57
CA GLY A 178 2.58 -15.74 15.49
C GLY A 178 1.81 -15.66 16.81
N VAL A 179 2.52 -15.72 17.94
CA VAL A 179 1.92 -15.50 19.28
C VAL A 179 1.39 -14.06 19.42
N GLU A 180 2.01 -13.09 18.76
CA GLU A 180 1.53 -11.69 18.73
C GLU A 180 0.59 -11.51 17.54
N THR A 181 -0.65 -11.14 17.82
CA THR A 181 -1.65 -10.84 16.77
C THR A 181 -1.27 -9.58 16.02
N ARG A 182 -1.60 -9.53 14.72
CA ARG A 182 -1.41 -8.33 13.91
C ARG A 182 -2.08 -7.12 14.57
N PRO A 183 -1.38 -5.98 14.74
CA PRO A 183 -1.98 -4.78 15.31
C PRO A 183 -3.16 -4.29 14.44
N ALA A 184 -4.25 -3.89 15.09
CA ALA A 184 -5.48 -3.45 14.41
C ALA A 184 -5.28 -2.19 13.54
N ASN A 185 -4.18 -1.47 13.74
CA ASN A 185 -3.83 -0.27 12.97
C ASN A 185 -2.83 -0.53 11.82
N VAL A 186 -2.53 -1.80 11.48
CA VAL A 186 -1.61 -2.18 10.41
C VAL A 186 -2.32 -3.04 9.38
N LEU A 187 -2.21 -2.69 8.10
CA LEU A 187 -2.73 -3.41 6.95
C LEU A 187 -1.58 -3.66 5.97
N ILE A 188 -1.43 -4.88 5.48
CA ILE A 188 -0.47 -5.21 4.42
C ILE A 188 -1.19 -5.16 3.08
N VAL A 189 -0.62 -4.42 2.12
CA VAL A 189 -1.12 -4.33 0.75
C VAL A 189 0.03 -4.63 -0.19
N ALA A 190 -0.13 -5.65 -1.02
CA ALA A 190 0.87 -6.03 -2.01
C ALA A 190 0.31 -5.99 -3.43
N THR A 191 1.17 -5.68 -4.39
CA THR A 191 0.88 -5.89 -5.80
C THR A 191 1.73 -7.03 -6.35
N SER A 192 1.25 -7.75 -7.35
CA SER A 192 2.00 -8.78 -8.05
C SER A 192 1.57 -8.90 -9.50
N ASN A 193 2.52 -9.19 -10.36
CA ASN A 193 2.24 -9.56 -11.75
C ASN A 193 1.90 -11.06 -11.88
N ARG A 194 1.84 -11.78 -10.77
CA ARG A 194 1.58 -13.24 -10.72
C ARG A 194 0.49 -13.56 -9.71
N ARG A 195 -0.40 -14.49 -10.06
CA ARG A 195 -1.46 -14.91 -9.16
C ARG A 195 -0.93 -15.65 -7.92
N HIS A 196 0.06 -16.48 -8.10
CA HIS A 196 0.58 -17.38 -7.08
C HIS A 196 1.84 -16.88 -6.38
N LEU A 197 2.29 -15.65 -6.67
CA LEU A 197 3.50 -15.02 -6.11
C LEU A 197 4.82 -15.77 -6.39
N VAL A 198 4.78 -16.89 -7.11
CA VAL A 198 5.93 -17.75 -7.43
C VAL A 198 6.07 -17.90 -8.94
N GLN A 199 7.30 -18.03 -9.41
CA GLN A 199 7.60 -18.33 -10.79
C GLN A 199 7.42 -19.85 -11.03
N GLU A 200 6.40 -20.23 -11.79
CA GLU A 200 6.31 -21.58 -12.36
C GLU A 200 7.30 -21.65 -13.52
N THR A 201 8.28 -22.55 -13.43
CA THR A 201 9.17 -22.85 -14.56
C THR A 201 8.52 -23.93 -15.44
N TRP A 202 8.83 -23.92 -16.74
CA TRP A 202 8.34 -24.93 -17.67
C TRP A 202 8.73 -26.36 -17.24
N LYS A 203 9.82 -26.52 -16.47
CA LYS A 203 10.26 -27.78 -15.88
C LYS A 203 9.31 -28.32 -14.82
N ASP A 204 8.60 -27.44 -14.10
CA ASP A 204 7.68 -27.87 -13.04
C ASP A 204 6.44 -28.56 -13.61
N ARG A 205 6.10 -28.35 -14.89
CA ARG A 205 5.01 -29.05 -15.58
C ARG A 205 5.40 -30.45 -16.06
N ASP A 206 6.64 -30.63 -16.50
CA ASP A 206 7.13 -31.94 -16.96
C ASP A 206 7.52 -32.87 -15.79
N ASP A 207 7.97 -32.30 -14.66
CA ASP A 207 8.34 -33.04 -13.45
C ASP A 207 7.14 -33.54 -12.62
N MET A 208 5.92 -33.04 -12.87
CA MET A 208 4.69 -33.60 -12.29
C MET A 208 4.39 -35.03 -12.82
N GLU A 209 4.97 -35.44 -13.96
CA GLU A 209 4.78 -36.78 -14.52
C GLU A 209 5.88 -37.77 -14.14
N HIS A 210 7.06 -37.32 -13.69
CA HIS A 210 8.17 -38.24 -13.38
C HIS A 210 9.06 -37.73 -12.23
N ASN A 211 8.94 -38.35 -11.08
CA ASN A 211 9.83 -38.47 -9.92
C ASN A 211 9.48 -37.69 -8.65
N GLY A 212 9.26 -38.49 -7.61
CA GLY A 212 9.05 -38.18 -6.22
C GLY A 212 10.14 -37.34 -5.50
N ASP A 213 10.19 -36.06 -5.75
CA ASP A 213 10.97 -35.13 -4.93
C ASP A 213 10.01 -34.38 -3.98
N ILE A 214 9.69 -35.05 -2.86
CA ILE A 214 8.74 -34.59 -1.81
C ILE A 214 9.13 -33.20 -1.25
N HIS A 215 10.42 -32.88 -1.22
CA HIS A 215 10.90 -31.63 -0.63
C HIS A 215 10.71 -30.38 -1.50
N ARG A 216 10.60 -30.51 -2.83
CA ARG A 216 10.28 -29.38 -3.74
C ARG A 216 8.82 -29.01 -3.68
N SER A 217 7.95 -30.01 -3.53
CA SER A 217 6.50 -29.86 -3.37
C SER A 217 6.14 -29.00 -2.15
N ASP A 218 6.76 -29.25 -1.00
CA ASP A 218 6.43 -28.56 0.27
C ASP A 218 6.74 -27.05 0.23
N THR A 219 7.87 -26.66 -0.36
CA THR A 219 8.26 -25.23 -0.47
C THR A 219 7.36 -24.50 -1.46
N MET A 220 6.95 -25.16 -2.54
CA MET A 220 6.04 -24.60 -3.53
C MET A 220 4.63 -24.41 -2.93
N GLU A 221 4.12 -25.42 -2.22
CA GLU A 221 2.83 -25.33 -1.51
C GLU A 221 2.84 -24.25 -0.44
N GLU A 222 3.93 -24.07 0.30
CA GLU A 222 4.06 -23.00 1.28
C GLU A 222 3.97 -21.60 0.65
N LYS A 223 4.61 -21.40 -0.51
CA LYS A 223 4.59 -20.14 -1.26
C LYS A 223 3.22 -19.89 -1.90
N LEU A 224 2.58 -20.91 -2.43
CA LEU A 224 1.20 -20.85 -2.95
C LEU A 224 0.22 -20.47 -1.83
N SER A 225 0.41 -21.03 -0.63
CA SER A 225 -0.41 -20.74 0.53
C SER A 225 -0.30 -19.27 0.98
N LEU A 226 0.80 -18.58 0.69
CA LEU A 226 0.98 -17.18 1.05
C LEU A 226 -0.03 -16.26 0.37
N ALA A 227 -0.35 -16.48 -0.92
CA ALA A 227 -1.35 -15.70 -1.63
C ALA A 227 -2.75 -15.87 -1.02
N ALA A 228 -3.09 -17.09 -0.58
CA ALA A 228 -4.37 -17.38 0.06
C ALA A 228 -4.53 -16.70 1.44
N ARG A 229 -3.44 -16.28 2.07
CA ARG A 229 -3.45 -15.59 3.37
C ARG A 229 -3.72 -14.08 3.29
N PHE A 230 -3.68 -13.52 2.08
CA PHE A 230 -4.23 -12.19 1.85
C PHE A 230 -5.75 -12.32 1.77
N GLY A 231 -6.49 -12.13 2.79
CA GLY A 231 -7.94 -12.34 2.83
C GLY A 231 -8.77 -11.54 1.81
N CYS A 232 -8.14 -10.59 1.07
CA CYS A 232 -8.71 -9.84 -0.04
C CYS A 232 -7.76 -9.92 -1.24
N ALA A 233 -8.12 -10.67 -2.28
CA ALA A 233 -7.32 -10.88 -3.48
C ALA A 233 -8.05 -10.33 -4.72
N ILE A 234 -7.55 -9.22 -5.27
CA ILE A 234 -8.19 -8.46 -6.34
C ILE A 234 -7.44 -8.68 -7.65
N CYS A 235 -8.14 -9.24 -8.65
CA CYS A 235 -7.57 -9.56 -9.95
C CYS A 235 -7.68 -8.40 -10.95
N TYR A 236 -6.56 -8.03 -11.54
CA TYR A 236 -6.45 -7.03 -12.60
C TYR A 236 -6.02 -7.70 -13.89
N VAL A 237 -6.95 -7.96 -14.79
CA VAL A 237 -6.69 -8.52 -16.12
C VAL A 237 -6.56 -7.42 -17.15
N SER A 238 -5.82 -7.68 -18.22
CA SER A 238 -5.71 -6.75 -19.36
C SER A 238 -7.09 -6.38 -19.91
N PRO A 239 -7.31 -5.13 -20.26
CA PRO A 239 -8.60 -4.68 -20.75
C PRO A 239 -8.92 -5.37 -22.08
N ASN A 240 -10.17 -5.78 -22.26
CA ASN A 240 -10.65 -6.22 -23.56
C ASN A 240 -10.71 -5.04 -24.55
N ARG A 241 -10.98 -5.31 -25.83
CA ARG A 241 -10.99 -4.28 -26.87
C ARG A 241 -11.91 -3.10 -26.54
N GLN A 242 -13.11 -3.36 -26.03
CA GLN A 242 -14.06 -2.31 -25.69
C GLN A 242 -13.55 -1.47 -24.50
N GLN A 243 -13.11 -2.11 -23.45
CA GLN A 243 -12.53 -1.45 -22.27
C GLN A 243 -11.30 -0.62 -22.65
N TYR A 244 -10.44 -1.12 -23.55
CA TYR A 244 -9.29 -0.37 -24.05
C TYR A 244 -9.74 0.91 -24.77
N HIS A 245 -10.75 0.83 -25.65
CA HIS A 245 -11.31 2.00 -26.32
C HIS A 245 -11.89 3.01 -25.33
N ASP A 246 -12.58 2.54 -24.29
CA ASP A 246 -13.15 3.40 -23.24
C ASP A 246 -12.05 4.11 -22.45
N ILE A 247 -10.94 3.41 -22.14
CA ILE A 247 -9.77 3.99 -21.49
C ILE A 247 -9.16 5.09 -22.38
N VAL A 248 -8.92 4.80 -23.66
CA VAL A 248 -8.32 5.76 -24.59
C VAL A 248 -9.21 7.00 -24.75
N LYS A 249 -10.53 6.82 -24.94
CA LYS A 249 -11.50 7.93 -25.01
C LYS A 249 -11.51 8.76 -23.73
N GLY A 250 -11.51 8.10 -22.57
CA GLY A 250 -11.53 8.79 -21.29
C GLY A 250 -10.25 9.58 -21.02
N ILE A 251 -9.08 9.08 -21.46
CA ILE A 251 -7.81 9.82 -21.38
C ILE A 251 -7.84 11.02 -22.33
N ALA A 252 -8.27 10.81 -23.60
CA ALA A 252 -8.34 11.86 -24.59
C ALA A 252 -9.28 13.00 -24.17
N ALA A 253 -10.40 12.69 -23.53
CA ALA A 253 -11.35 13.70 -23.02
C ALA A 253 -10.77 14.58 -21.90
N ARG A 254 -9.68 14.15 -21.25
CA ARG A 254 -9.02 14.92 -20.17
C ARG A 254 -7.86 15.79 -20.68
N LEU A 255 -7.46 15.65 -21.92
CA LEU A 255 -6.44 16.50 -22.51
C LEU A 255 -6.98 17.91 -22.73
N PRO A 256 -6.17 18.98 -22.54
CA PRO A 256 -6.59 20.37 -22.61
C PRO A 256 -7.26 20.76 -23.93
N ASP A 257 -6.91 20.09 -25.03
CA ASP A 257 -7.41 20.37 -26.39
C ASP A 257 -8.56 19.46 -26.84
N GLY A 258 -9.07 18.61 -25.93
CA GLY A 258 -10.26 17.77 -26.19
C GLY A 258 -10.17 17.00 -27.50
N LEU A 259 -9.19 16.09 -27.64
CA LEU A 259 -9.10 15.23 -28.82
C LEU A 259 -10.36 14.36 -28.91
N SER A 260 -11.26 14.68 -29.84
CA SER A 260 -12.39 13.82 -30.22
C SER A 260 -11.86 12.65 -31.04
N LEU A 261 -11.73 11.50 -30.39
CA LEU A 261 -11.45 10.24 -31.08
C LEU A 261 -12.77 9.68 -31.65
N THR A 262 -12.91 9.70 -32.97
CA THR A 262 -13.99 9.05 -33.69
C THR A 262 -13.87 7.54 -33.70
#